data_2ca7a9498865b575a3a59bf99f01d070
#
_entry.id   2ca7a9498865b575a3a59bf99f01d070
#
_cell.length_a   1.000
_cell.length_b   1.000
_cell.length_c   1.000
_cell.angle_alpha   90.00
_cell.angle_beta   90.00
_cell.angle_gamma   90.00
#
_symmetry.space_group_name_H-M   'P 1'
#
loop_
_entity.id
_entity.type
_entity.pdbx_description
1 polymer ?
#
loop_
_entity_poly.entity_id
_entity_poly.type
_entity_poly.pdbx_seq_one_letter_code
_entity_poly.pdbx_strand_id
1 'polypeptide(L)'
;RQASDVYKRQSCCYTSANAEVIASEEYFDQMVEMGAKFAWFFTYMPVGKGAVTELMATAQQREMMYHKIREYRKTKPLFTVDFWNDGEYVGGCVAGGRRYLHINANGDIEPCAFVHYSDSNIREKTLLDAYRSSLFMGYHDNQPWNENLLRPCPVLDNPGRLTEIVEKAGAKSTDYQNLESAKEFSVKCVEKAEKWAPVAERLWRESGKGATEDPEEKANQVNHY
;
A
#
# COMPACT_ATOMS: atom_id res chain seq x y z
N ARG A 1 -12.70 -9.84 -33.70
CA ARG A 1 -13.24 -10.44 -32.47
C ARG A 1 -13.64 -9.32 -31.56
N GLN A 2 -14.92 -9.19 -31.29
CA GLN A 2 -15.46 -8.27 -30.30
C GLN A 2 -14.98 -8.69 -28.93
N ALA A 3 -14.11 -7.89 -28.32
CA ALA A 3 -13.72 -8.02 -26.92
C ALA A 3 -14.79 -7.32 -26.01
N SER A 4 -16.07 -7.45 -26.39
CA SER A 4 -17.15 -6.68 -25.77
C SER A 4 -17.65 -7.22 -24.44
N ASP A 5 -17.25 -8.42 -24.05
CA ASP A 5 -17.79 -9.10 -22.86
C ASP A 5 -16.80 -9.25 -21.69
N VAL A 6 -15.61 -8.68 -21.81
CA VAL A 6 -14.64 -8.70 -20.71
C VAL A 6 -14.76 -7.39 -19.93
N TYR A 7 -15.09 -7.47 -18.65
CA TYR A 7 -15.04 -6.32 -17.74
C TYR A 7 -13.65 -5.68 -17.80
N LYS A 8 -13.59 -4.45 -18.32
CA LYS A 8 -12.34 -3.72 -18.40
C LYS A 8 -11.94 -3.23 -17.01
N ARG A 9 -10.69 -3.48 -16.66
CA ARG A 9 -10.08 -3.03 -15.42
C ARG A 9 -8.88 -2.16 -15.75
N GLN A 10 -8.69 -1.10 -14.98
CA GLN A 10 -7.53 -0.22 -15.10
C GLN A 10 -6.66 -0.36 -13.86
N SER A 11 -5.36 -0.32 -14.07
CA SER A 11 -4.36 -0.19 -13.01
C SER A 11 -3.53 1.05 -13.29
N CYS A 12 -3.55 1.99 -12.36
CA CYS A 12 -2.95 3.31 -12.51
C CYS A 12 -1.87 3.49 -11.44
N CYS A 13 -0.63 3.73 -11.86
CA CYS A 13 0.44 4.12 -10.96
C CYS A 13 0.62 5.64 -11.03
N TYR A 14 0.32 6.35 -9.95
CA TYR A 14 0.59 7.78 -9.89
C TYR A 14 1.96 8.07 -9.27
N THR A 15 2.59 9.08 -9.82
CA THR A 15 3.92 9.59 -9.47
C THR A 15 3.86 11.09 -9.24
N SER A 16 4.96 11.69 -8.79
CA SER A 16 5.07 13.15 -8.72
C SER A 16 4.89 13.86 -10.08
N ALA A 17 5.11 13.15 -11.18
CA ALA A 17 5.03 13.73 -12.52
C ALA A 17 3.65 13.66 -13.19
N ASN A 18 2.75 12.77 -12.71
CA ASN A 18 1.47 12.51 -13.38
C ASN A 18 0.24 12.53 -12.45
N ALA A 19 0.43 12.79 -11.16
CA ALA A 19 -0.64 12.73 -10.17
C ALA A 19 -1.82 13.66 -10.53
N GLU A 20 -1.55 14.87 -11.01
CA GLU A 20 -2.57 15.85 -11.39
C GLU A 20 -3.42 15.36 -12.57
N VAL A 21 -2.79 14.73 -13.55
CA VAL A 21 -3.50 14.16 -14.70
C VAL A 21 -4.36 12.97 -14.27
N ILE A 22 -3.78 12.07 -13.47
CA ILE A 22 -4.49 10.88 -12.98
C ILE A 22 -5.65 11.25 -12.03
N ALA A 23 -5.52 12.34 -11.27
CA ALA A 23 -6.57 12.85 -10.39
C ALA A 23 -7.64 13.70 -11.13
N SER A 24 -7.47 13.98 -12.43
CA SER A 24 -8.39 14.80 -13.15
C SER A 24 -9.73 14.10 -13.43
N GLU A 25 -10.80 14.85 -13.47
CA GLU A 25 -12.12 14.32 -13.83
C GLU A 25 -12.14 13.73 -15.24
N GLU A 26 -11.46 14.40 -16.16
CA GLU A 26 -11.32 13.98 -17.56
C GLU A 26 -10.69 12.57 -17.66
N TYR A 27 -9.66 12.27 -16.87
CA TYR A 27 -9.05 10.94 -16.87
C TYR A 27 -10.03 9.85 -16.39
N PHE A 28 -10.85 10.15 -15.39
CA PHE A 28 -11.89 9.22 -14.92
C PHE A 28 -13.00 9.04 -15.96
N ASP A 29 -13.41 10.11 -16.64
CA ASP A 29 -14.41 10.03 -17.70
C ASP A 29 -13.92 9.20 -18.88
N GLN A 30 -12.66 9.35 -19.28
CA GLN A 30 -12.05 8.49 -20.29
C GLN A 30 -12.08 7.01 -19.91
N MET A 31 -11.79 6.66 -18.64
CA MET A 31 -11.90 5.27 -18.19
C MET A 31 -13.34 4.74 -18.29
N VAL A 32 -14.33 5.55 -17.91
CA VAL A 32 -15.75 5.20 -18.00
C VAL A 32 -16.17 5.02 -19.47
N GLU A 33 -15.79 5.94 -20.36
CA GLU A 33 -16.07 5.88 -21.80
C GLU A 33 -15.43 4.66 -22.46
N MET A 34 -14.23 4.28 -22.05
CA MET A 34 -13.59 3.03 -22.48
C MET A 34 -14.26 1.76 -21.94
N GLY A 35 -15.30 1.91 -21.11
CA GLY A 35 -16.06 0.82 -20.52
C GLY A 35 -15.39 0.16 -19.29
N ALA A 36 -14.46 0.84 -18.63
CA ALA A 36 -13.92 0.35 -17.38
C ALA A 36 -14.99 0.34 -16.28
N LYS A 37 -15.02 -0.71 -15.47
CA LYS A 37 -15.91 -0.85 -14.30
C LYS A 37 -15.14 -0.87 -12.99
N PHE A 38 -13.83 -1.01 -13.06
CA PHE A 38 -12.93 -1.06 -11.93
C PHE A 38 -11.63 -0.34 -12.27
N ALA A 39 -11.14 0.49 -11.34
CA ALA A 39 -9.82 1.11 -11.43
C ALA A 39 -9.07 0.97 -10.10
N TRP A 40 -7.82 0.55 -10.21
CA TRP A 40 -6.92 0.35 -9.07
C TRP A 40 -5.79 1.35 -9.14
N PHE A 41 -5.65 2.18 -8.12
CA PHE A 41 -4.64 3.22 -8.04
C PHE A 41 -3.52 2.81 -7.08
N PHE A 42 -2.31 2.95 -7.55
CA PHE A 42 -1.09 2.70 -6.80
C PHE A 42 -0.24 3.97 -6.76
N THR A 43 0.31 4.31 -5.62
CA THR A 43 1.40 5.27 -5.58
C THR A 43 2.71 4.58 -5.99
N TYR A 44 3.59 5.32 -6.64
CA TYR A 44 4.91 4.79 -7.02
C TYR A 44 5.71 4.40 -5.79
N MET A 45 6.27 3.19 -5.82
CA MET A 45 7.17 2.64 -4.81
C MET A 45 8.60 2.61 -5.36
N PRO A 46 9.60 3.13 -4.62
CA PRO A 46 10.98 3.19 -5.07
C PRO A 46 11.72 1.85 -4.90
N VAL A 47 11.19 0.78 -5.52
CA VAL A 47 11.71 -0.58 -5.44
C VAL A 47 13.00 -0.72 -6.26
N GLY A 48 14.02 -1.33 -5.69
CA GLY A 48 15.31 -1.60 -6.34
C GLY A 48 16.29 -0.41 -6.29
N LYS A 49 17.56 -0.70 -6.42
CA LYS A 49 18.66 0.30 -6.32
C LYS A 49 18.60 1.40 -7.39
N GLY A 50 18.01 1.11 -8.55
CA GLY A 50 17.87 2.09 -9.64
C GLY A 50 16.59 2.93 -9.56
N ALA A 51 15.83 2.85 -8.47
CA ALA A 51 14.58 3.59 -8.31
C ALA A 51 14.82 5.10 -8.26
N VAL A 52 13.97 5.85 -8.98
CA VAL A 52 14.00 7.31 -9.04
C VAL A 52 13.11 7.86 -7.92
N THR A 53 13.71 8.26 -6.80
CA THR A 53 12.98 8.71 -5.60
C THR A 53 12.16 9.98 -5.82
N GLU A 54 12.56 10.82 -6.77
CA GLU A 54 11.87 12.03 -7.20
C GLU A 54 10.47 11.75 -7.78
N LEU A 55 10.24 10.53 -8.30
CA LEU A 55 8.93 10.09 -8.79
C LEU A 55 7.95 9.73 -7.68
N MET A 56 8.38 9.64 -6.44
CA MET A 56 7.46 9.45 -5.32
C MET A 56 6.55 10.66 -5.15
N ALA A 57 5.26 10.42 -5.11
CA ALA A 57 4.26 11.47 -4.92
C ALA A 57 4.54 12.30 -3.65
N THR A 58 4.28 13.60 -3.73
CA THR A 58 4.32 14.49 -2.57
C THR A 58 3.14 14.22 -1.64
N ALA A 59 3.24 14.70 -0.39
CA ALA A 59 2.13 14.60 0.56
C ALA A 59 0.85 15.29 0.03
N GLN A 60 1.00 16.44 -0.63
CA GLN A 60 -0.10 17.18 -1.24
C GLN A 60 -0.74 16.42 -2.41
N GLN A 61 0.08 15.79 -3.26
CA GLN A 61 -0.44 14.96 -4.36
C GLN A 61 -1.16 13.72 -3.83
N ARG A 62 -0.63 13.08 -2.78
CA ARG A 62 -1.30 11.94 -2.14
C ARG A 62 -2.62 12.35 -1.47
N GLU A 63 -2.67 13.52 -0.84
CA GLU A 63 -3.90 14.11 -0.31
C GLU A 63 -4.92 14.41 -1.40
N MET A 64 -4.48 14.99 -2.52
CA MET A 64 -5.32 15.23 -3.67
C MET A 64 -5.93 13.92 -4.21
N MET A 65 -5.13 12.87 -4.37
CA MET A 65 -5.60 11.54 -4.76
C MET A 65 -6.62 10.98 -3.75
N TYR A 66 -6.35 11.11 -2.45
CA TYR A 66 -7.26 10.72 -1.38
C TYR A 66 -8.66 11.34 -1.55
N HIS A 67 -8.74 12.64 -1.81
CA HIS A 67 -10.03 13.33 -2.00
C HIS A 67 -10.68 12.97 -3.33
N LYS A 68 -9.94 13.04 -4.43
CA LYS A 68 -10.48 12.83 -5.79
C LYS A 68 -10.97 11.41 -6.01
N ILE A 69 -10.26 10.39 -5.57
CA ILE A 69 -10.74 9.02 -5.69
C ILE A 69 -12.02 8.78 -4.91
N ARG A 70 -12.15 9.36 -3.70
CA ARG A 70 -13.38 9.26 -2.90
C ARG A 70 -14.56 10.03 -3.50
N GLU A 71 -14.30 11.20 -4.08
CA GLU A 71 -15.30 11.99 -4.82
C GLU A 71 -15.83 11.20 -6.02
N TYR A 72 -14.93 10.72 -6.88
CA TYR A 72 -15.33 10.05 -8.13
C TYR A 72 -15.90 8.65 -7.88
N ARG A 73 -15.50 7.96 -6.83
CA ARG A 73 -16.14 6.72 -6.39
C ARG A 73 -17.63 6.88 -6.10
N LYS A 74 -18.05 8.09 -5.66
CA LYS A 74 -19.46 8.40 -5.37
C LYS A 74 -20.23 8.93 -6.58
N THR A 75 -19.55 9.55 -7.52
CA THR A 75 -20.19 10.31 -8.60
C THR A 75 -20.10 9.64 -9.97
N LYS A 76 -19.18 8.70 -10.17
CA LYS A 76 -18.97 8.03 -11.46
C LYS A 76 -19.24 6.53 -11.38
N PRO A 77 -19.72 5.89 -12.47
CA PRO A 77 -20.03 4.46 -12.52
C PRO A 77 -18.76 3.60 -12.65
N LEU A 78 -17.76 3.90 -11.83
CA LEU A 78 -16.46 3.27 -11.79
C LEU A 78 -16.10 2.94 -10.34
N PHE A 79 -16.01 1.65 -9.98
CA PHE A 79 -15.51 1.26 -8.68
C PHE A 79 -14.00 1.47 -8.61
N THR A 80 -13.55 2.27 -7.65
CA THR A 80 -12.14 2.65 -7.50
C THR A 80 -11.57 2.17 -6.17
N VAL A 81 -10.32 1.72 -6.20
CA VAL A 81 -9.53 1.38 -5.01
C VAL A 81 -8.22 2.15 -5.04
N ASP A 82 -7.93 2.87 -3.97
CA ASP A 82 -6.63 3.49 -3.74
C ASP A 82 -5.86 2.62 -2.73
N PHE A 83 -4.88 1.88 -3.22
CA PHE A 83 -4.24 0.82 -2.45
C PHE A 83 -3.63 1.29 -1.12
N TRP A 84 -3.13 2.51 -1.05
CA TRP A 84 -2.54 3.07 0.17
C TRP A 84 -3.50 3.93 0.99
N ASN A 85 -4.34 4.72 0.34
CA ASN A 85 -5.23 5.64 1.04
C ASN A 85 -6.55 5.00 1.49
N ASP A 86 -6.84 3.76 1.07
CA ASP A 86 -8.02 3.00 1.49
C ASP A 86 -7.74 2.02 2.66
N GLY A 87 -6.60 2.17 3.34
CA GLY A 87 -6.25 1.31 4.47
C GLY A 87 -7.34 1.23 5.56
N GLU A 88 -8.10 2.31 5.75
CA GLU A 88 -9.22 2.36 6.71
C GLU A 88 -10.33 1.34 6.42
N TYR A 89 -10.60 1.04 5.15
CA TYR A 89 -11.66 0.11 4.74
C TYR A 89 -11.25 -1.37 4.87
N VAL A 90 -9.97 -1.61 5.00
CA VAL A 90 -9.40 -2.97 5.06
C VAL A 90 -8.62 -3.24 6.35
N GLY A 91 -8.63 -2.30 7.29
CA GLY A 91 -7.93 -2.42 8.57
C GLY A 91 -6.40 -2.34 8.44
N GLY A 92 -5.88 -1.51 7.54
CA GLY A 92 -4.44 -1.30 7.34
C GLY A 92 -3.85 -2.09 6.18
N CYS A 93 -2.59 -2.48 6.28
CA CYS A 93 -1.89 -3.24 5.24
C CYS A 93 -2.52 -4.61 5.00
N VAL A 94 -2.71 -4.99 3.75
CA VAL A 94 -3.30 -6.29 3.35
C VAL A 94 -2.25 -7.36 3.06
N ALA A 95 -0.97 -7.01 3.04
CA ALA A 95 0.16 -7.87 2.74
C ALA A 95 0.54 -8.81 3.90
N GLY A 96 1.61 -9.58 3.71
CA GLY A 96 2.13 -10.51 4.71
C GLY A 96 1.22 -11.67 5.02
N GLY A 97 0.46 -12.13 4.02
CA GLY A 97 -0.46 -13.26 4.18
C GLY A 97 -1.83 -12.89 4.79
N ARG A 98 -2.04 -11.63 5.23
CA ARG A 98 -3.31 -11.23 5.82
C ARG A 98 -4.46 -11.27 4.82
N ARG A 99 -4.25 -10.83 3.58
CA ARG A 99 -5.21 -10.90 2.47
C ARG A 99 -4.56 -11.42 1.18
N TYR A 100 -3.25 -11.26 1.02
CA TYR A 100 -2.48 -11.79 -0.08
C TYR A 100 -1.01 -11.94 0.29
N LEU A 101 -0.30 -12.68 -0.54
CA LEU A 101 1.16 -12.77 -0.63
C LEU A 101 1.57 -12.73 -2.09
N HIS A 102 2.85 -12.59 -2.35
CA HIS A 102 3.42 -12.66 -3.68
C HIS A 102 4.33 -13.89 -3.79
N ILE A 103 4.30 -14.55 -4.93
CA ILE A 103 5.25 -15.61 -5.29
C ILE A 103 5.95 -15.15 -6.56
N ASN A 104 7.26 -14.96 -6.48
CA ASN A 104 8.03 -14.52 -7.63
C ASN A 104 8.32 -15.68 -8.61
N ALA A 105 8.97 -15.35 -9.74
CA ALA A 105 9.26 -16.34 -10.79
C ALA A 105 10.18 -17.48 -10.33
N ASN A 106 11.01 -17.27 -9.30
CA ASN A 106 11.84 -18.29 -8.68
C ASN A 106 11.11 -19.19 -7.70
N GLY A 107 9.89 -18.80 -7.32
CA GLY A 107 9.11 -19.49 -6.29
C GLY A 107 9.37 -18.96 -4.88
N ASP A 108 10.11 -17.85 -4.70
CA ASP A 108 10.27 -17.25 -3.40
C ASP A 108 8.94 -16.62 -2.96
N ILE A 109 8.57 -16.84 -1.70
CA ILE A 109 7.31 -16.38 -1.13
C ILE A 109 7.58 -15.07 -0.40
N GLU A 110 7.05 -13.99 -0.96
CA GLU A 110 7.27 -12.61 -0.53
C GLU A 110 6.01 -12.05 0.16
N PRO A 111 6.15 -11.18 1.17
CA PRO A 111 4.99 -10.60 1.85
C PRO A 111 4.12 -9.74 0.93
N CYS A 112 4.71 -9.08 -0.07
CA CYS A 112 4.06 -8.12 -0.94
C CYS A 112 4.77 -8.07 -2.30
N ALA A 113 4.04 -7.75 -3.36
CA ALA A 113 4.60 -7.55 -4.70
C ALA A 113 5.60 -6.37 -4.80
N PHE A 114 5.67 -5.53 -3.79
CA PHE A 114 6.63 -4.41 -3.67
C PHE A 114 7.73 -4.66 -2.63
N VAL A 115 7.79 -5.86 -2.05
CA VAL A 115 8.71 -6.21 -0.97
C VAL A 115 9.45 -7.49 -1.34
N HIS A 116 10.61 -7.33 -1.93
CA HIS A 116 11.43 -8.40 -2.50
C HIS A 116 12.38 -9.00 -1.46
N TYR A 117 11.80 -9.56 -0.39
CA TYR A 117 12.53 -10.32 0.65
C TYR A 117 11.76 -11.59 0.97
N SER A 118 12.49 -12.68 1.15
CA SER A 118 11.90 -13.98 1.48
C SER A 118 12.78 -14.81 2.41
N ASP A 119 12.11 -15.64 3.22
CA ASP A 119 12.69 -16.73 4.03
C ASP A 119 12.13 -18.09 3.64
N SER A 120 11.37 -18.16 2.54
CA SER A 120 10.63 -19.35 2.14
C SER A 120 10.48 -19.45 0.63
N ASN A 121 10.53 -20.68 0.08
CA ASN A 121 10.31 -20.95 -1.33
C ASN A 121 9.24 -22.03 -1.51
N ILE A 122 8.33 -21.85 -2.47
CA ILE A 122 7.20 -22.77 -2.73
C ILE A 122 7.64 -24.17 -3.18
N ARG A 123 8.86 -24.32 -3.68
CA ARG A 123 9.45 -25.61 -4.06
C ARG A 123 9.95 -26.41 -2.87
N GLU A 124 10.14 -25.78 -1.72
CA GLU A 124 10.74 -26.36 -0.52
C GLU A 124 9.76 -26.44 0.66
N LYS A 125 8.78 -25.54 0.69
CA LYS A 125 7.82 -25.41 1.79
C LYS A 125 6.39 -25.34 1.27
N THR A 126 5.45 -25.82 2.08
CA THR A 126 4.02 -25.58 1.81
C THR A 126 3.67 -24.12 2.07
N LEU A 127 2.56 -23.63 1.49
CA LEU A 127 2.06 -22.29 1.79
C LEU A 127 1.78 -22.10 3.29
N LEU A 128 1.28 -23.14 3.95
CA LEU A 128 1.00 -23.07 5.39
C LEU A 128 2.28 -22.92 6.22
N ASP A 129 3.36 -23.59 5.83
CA ASP A 129 4.67 -23.44 6.48
C ASP A 129 5.24 -22.05 6.22
N ALA A 130 5.07 -21.52 5.01
CA ALA A 130 5.47 -20.14 4.69
C ALA A 130 4.70 -19.10 5.52
N TYR A 131 3.40 -19.26 5.70
CA TYR A 131 2.60 -18.40 6.59
C TYR A 131 3.07 -18.41 8.05
N ARG A 132 3.74 -19.47 8.47
CA ARG A 132 4.30 -19.63 9.82
C ARG A 132 5.80 -19.30 9.89
N SER A 133 6.38 -18.85 8.79
CA SER A 133 7.78 -18.44 8.76
C SER A 133 8.01 -17.18 9.61
N SER A 134 9.26 -16.95 10.00
CA SER A 134 9.60 -15.78 10.81
C SER A 134 9.26 -14.46 10.13
N LEU A 135 9.40 -14.38 8.80
CA LEU A 135 9.06 -13.19 8.05
C LEU A 135 7.55 -12.91 8.08
N PHE A 136 6.72 -13.92 7.81
CA PHE A 136 5.26 -13.76 7.79
C PHE A 136 4.68 -13.57 9.19
N MET A 137 5.22 -14.25 10.20
CA MET A 137 4.84 -14.01 11.60
C MET A 137 5.23 -12.60 12.06
N GLY A 138 6.36 -12.06 11.58
CA GLY A 138 6.71 -10.66 11.80
C GLY A 138 5.68 -9.68 11.25
N TYR A 139 5.09 -9.98 10.09
CA TYR A 139 3.95 -9.22 9.56
C TYR A 139 2.69 -9.40 10.40
N HIS A 140 2.35 -10.63 10.74
CA HIS A 140 1.16 -10.98 11.53
C HIS A 140 1.14 -10.28 12.89
N ASP A 141 2.25 -10.34 13.62
CA ASP A 141 2.32 -9.90 15.02
C ASP A 141 2.43 -8.36 15.17
N ASN A 142 2.78 -7.65 14.09
CA ASN A 142 3.02 -6.21 14.13
C ASN A 142 2.00 -5.38 13.33
N GLN A 143 1.02 -5.99 12.68
CA GLN A 143 -0.06 -5.25 12.02
C GLN A 143 -1.20 -4.96 13.00
N PRO A 144 -1.84 -3.78 12.88
CA PRO A 144 -1.52 -2.69 11.96
C PRO A 144 -0.24 -1.94 12.36
N TRP A 145 0.53 -1.48 11.36
CA TRP A 145 1.79 -0.77 11.57
C TRP A 145 1.64 0.60 12.22
N ASN A 146 0.44 1.14 12.17
CA ASN A 146 0.08 2.44 12.70
C ASN A 146 -1.40 2.45 13.06
N GLU A 147 -1.77 3.14 14.12
CA GLU A 147 -3.18 3.34 14.52
C GLU A 147 -3.94 4.15 13.47
N ASN A 148 -3.26 5.10 12.83
CA ASN A 148 -3.78 5.83 11.70
C ASN A 148 -3.67 4.97 10.43
N LEU A 149 -4.79 4.43 9.97
CA LEU A 149 -4.85 3.52 8.84
C LEU A 149 -4.67 4.19 7.45
N LEU A 150 -4.47 5.51 7.41
CA LEU A 150 -3.94 6.22 6.24
C LEU A 150 -2.40 6.11 6.15
N ARG A 151 -1.78 5.41 7.10
CA ARG A 151 -0.35 5.07 7.12
C ARG A 151 -0.16 3.55 7.18
N PRO A 152 -0.72 2.79 6.22
CA PRO A 152 -0.81 1.33 6.32
C PRO A 152 0.48 0.58 5.97
N CYS A 153 1.44 1.20 5.27
CA CYS A 153 2.57 0.49 4.69
C CYS A 153 3.79 0.44 5.62
N PRO A 154 4.42 -0.74 5.81
CA PRO A 154 5.63 -0.86 6.64
C PRO A 154 6.89 -0.26 5.99
N VAL A 155 6.79 0.12 4.71
CA VAL A 155 7.89 0.75 3.95
C VAL A 155 7.61 2.23 3.72
N LEU A 156 6.53 2.52 3.00
CA LEU A 156 6.24 3.88 2.54
C LEU A 156 5.82 4.82 3.67
N ASP A 157 5.09 4.30 4.67
CA ASP A 157 4.49 5.12 5.73
C ASP A 157 5.18 4.95 7.09
N ASN A 158 5.81 3.81 7.31
CA ASN A 158 6.47 3.45 8.58
C ASN A 158 7.87 2.88 8.28
N PRO A 159 8.76 3.67 7.66
CA PRO A 159 10.10 3.21 7.29
C PRO A 159 10.86 2.75 8.54
N GLY A 160 11.58 1.63 8.40
CA GLY A 160 12.23 0.94 9.50
C GLY A 160 11.50 -0.34 9.92
N ARG A 161 10.17 -0.41 9.84
CA ARG A 161 9.42 -1.63 10.21
C ARG A 161 9.78 -2.83 9.34
N LEU A 162 9.92 -2.63 8.03
CA LEU A 162 10.37 -3.69 7.13
C LEU A 162 11.78 -4.16 7.49
N THR A 163 12.70 -3.23 7.77
CA THR A 163 14.08 -3.55 8.14
C THR A 163 14.11 -4.42 9.39
N GLU A 164 13.41 -4.03 10.45
CA GLU A 164 13.32 -4.79 11.71
C GLU A 164 12.87 -6.24 11.49
N ILE A 165 11.82 -6.42 10.66
CA ILE A 165 11.26 -7.75 10.41
C ILE A 165 12.18 -8.61 9.55
N VAL A 166 12.72 -8.04 8.47
CA VAL A 166 13.62 -8.75 7.54
C VAL A 166 14.88 -9.21 8.27
N GLU A 167 15.51 -8.34 9.07
CA GLU A 167 16.70 -8.67 9.86
C GLU A 167 16.40 -9.72 10.92
N LYS A 168 15.30 -9.57 11.67
CA LYS A 168 14.89 -10.54 12.69
C LYS A 168 14.56 -11.92 12.10
N ALA A 169 13.96 -11.94 10.91
CA ALA A 169 13.62 -13.18 10.22
C ALA A 169 14.82 -13.83 9.53
N GLY A 170 15.93 -13.12 9.35
CA GLY A 170 17.03 -13.57 8.51
C GLY A 170 16.65 -13.73 7.04
N ALA A 171 15.58 -13.01 6.60
CA ALA A 171 15.11 -13.05 5.22
C ALA A 171 16.12 -12.40 4.28
N LYS A 172 16.18 -12.91 3.05
CA LYS A 172 17.14 -12.46 2.04
C LYS A 172 16.44 -11.67 0.94
N SER A 173 17.16 -10.73 0.34
CA SER A 173 16.68 -10.07 -0.88
C SER A 173 16.50 -11.10 -2.00
N THR A 174 15.40 -10.99 -2.72
CA THR A 174 15.03 -11.83 -3.86
C THR A 174 15.27 -11.13 -5.20
N ASP A 175 15.84 -9.93 -5.18
CA ASP A 175 16.29 -9.21 -6.37
C ASP A 175 17.40 -9.95 -7.10
N TYR A 176 17.32 -10.01 -8.43
CA TYR A 176 18.26 -10.76 -9.25
C TYR A 176 19.55 -10.01 -9.58
N GLN A 177 19.44 -8.71 -9.84
CA GLN A 177 20.54 -7.97 -10.44
C GLN A 177 21.26 -7.06 -9.47
N ASN A 178 20.51 -6.45 -8.56
CA ASN A 178 21.06 -5.47 -7.63
C ASN A 178 20.45 -5.70 -6.26
N LEU A 179 21.00 -6.62 -5.50
CA LEU A 179 20.57 -6.92 -4.14
C LEU A 179 20.47 -5.62 -3.33
N GLU A 180 19.28 -5.25 -2.95
CA GLU A 180 18.97 -4.12 -2.08
C GLU A 180 18.65 -4.63 -0.69
N SER A 181 19.29 -4.09 0.34
CA SER A 181 18.91 -4.40 1.72
C SER A 181 17.61 -3.70 2.09
N ALA A 182 16.87 -4.29 3.05
CA ALA A 182 15.64 -3.67 3.56
C ALA A 182 15.88 -2.27 4.14
N LYS A 183 17.07 -2.03 4.69
CA LYS A 183 17.50 -0.72 5.18
C LYS A 183 17.69 0.28 4.05
N GLU A 184 18.39 -0.09 2.96
CA GLU A 184 18.56 0.79 1.79
C GLU A 184 17.21 1.14 1.17
N PHE A 185 16.29 0.18 1.08
CA PHE A 185 14.94 0.41 0.59
C PHE A 185 14.16 1.37 1.51
N SER A 186 14.15 1.11 2.80
CA SER A 186 13.41 1.92 3.78
C SER A 186 13.89 3.37 3.83
N VAL A 187 15.19 3.61 3.75
CA VAL A 187 15.78 4.97 3.80
C VAL A 187 15.25 5.87 2.68
N LYS A 188 14.99 5.33 1.50
CA LYS A 188 14.40 6.09 0.37
C LYS A 188 13.02 6.65 0.67
N CYS A 189 12.29 6.06 1.63
CA CYS A 189 10.93 6.44 1.97
C CYS A 189 10.82 7.40 3.15
N VAL A 190 11.88 7.61 3.93
CA VAL A 190 11.86 8.37 5.20
C VAL A 190 11.30 9.78 5.01
N GLU A 191 11.88 10.57 4.10
CA GLU A 191 11.45 11.96 3.87
C GLU A 191 9.97 12.06 3.48
N LYS A 192 9.50 11.14 2.63
CA LYS A 192 8.10 11.15 2.19
C LYS A 192 7.15 10.71 3.28
N ALA A 193 7.54 9.74 4.12
CA ALA A 193 6.77 9.31 5.29
C ALA A 193 6.62 10.43 6.32
N GLU A 194 7.70 11.15 6.60
CA GLU A 194 7.70 12.30 7.52
C GLU A 194 6.79 13.43 7.05
N LYS A 195 6.82 13.73 5.75
CA LYS A 195 5.95 14.75 5.14
C LYS A 195 4.48 14.32 5.07
N TRP A 196 4.23 13.03 4.87
CA TRP A 196 2.87 12.48 4.85
C TRP A 196 2.24 12.40 6.24
N ALA A 197 3.00 12.08 7.27
CA ALA A 197 2.49 11.85 8.61
C ALA A 197 1.54 12.95 9.11
N PRO A 198 1.90 14.26 9.10
CA PRO A 198 1.01 15.33 9.60
C PRO A 198 -0.26 15.48 8.74
N VAL A 199 -0.18 15.23 7.43
CA VAL A 199 -1.34 15.28 6.54
C VAL A 199 -2.28 14.11 6.86
N ALA A 200 -1.75 12.91 6.99
CA ALA A 200 -2.52 11.73 7.37
C ALA A 200 -3.21 11.90 8.73
N GLU A 201 -2.52 12.47 9.73
CA GLU A 201 -3.11 12.71 11.05
C GLU A 201 -4.25 13.74 11.00
N ARG A 202 -4.11 14.79 10.19
CA ARG A 202 -5.18 15.75 9.98
C ARG A 202 -6.39 15.10 9.31
N LEU A 203 -6.18 14.39 8.19
CA LEU A 203 -7.25 13.70 7.46
C LEU A 203 -7.95 12.64 8.33
N TRP A 204 -7.19 11.95 9.17
CA TRP A 204 -7.73 10.93 10.08
C TRP A 204 -8.66 11.55 11.11
N ARG A 205 -8.27 12.67 11.73
CA ARG A 205 -9.13 13.43 12.65
C ARG A 205 -10.37 14.01 11.96
N GLU A 206 -10.20 14.61 10.79
CA GLU A 206 -11.30 15.17 10.00
C GLU A 206 -12.34 14.11 9.59
N SER A 207 -11.92 12.85 9.44
CA SER A 207 -12.82 11.71 9.17
C SER A 207 -13.56 11.18 10.41
N GLY A 208 -13.35 11.77 11.58
CA GLY A 208 -13.96 11.34 12.85
C GLY A 208 -13.36 10.07 13.45
N LYS A 209 -12.19 9.64 12.98
CA LYS A 209 -11.53 8.39 13.39
C LYS A 209 -10.26 8.60 14.23
N GLY A 210 -9.82 9.84 14.38
CA GLY A 210 -8.69 10.20 15.24
C GLY A 210 -9.04 10.00 16.72
N ALA A 211 -8.02 9.82 17.57
CA ALA A 211 -8.23 9.84 19.01
C ALA A 211 -8.93 11.15 19.41
N THR A 212 -10.14 11.04 19.92
CA THR A 212 -10.81 12.18 20.52
C THR A 212 -10.16 12.48 21.86
N GLU A 213 -9.96 13.74 22.18
CA GLU A 213 -9.53 14.15 23.53
C GLU A 213 -10.64 13.92 24.56
N ASP A 214 -11.87 13.61 24.07
CA ASP A 214 -13.04 13.35 24.93
C ASP A 214 -13.03 11.92 25.46
N PRO A 215 -12.99 11.73 26.80
CA PRO A 215 -12.99 10.40 27.42
C PRO A 215 -14.25 9.57 27.12
N GLU A 216 -15.42 10.19 26.89
CA GLU A 216 -16.67 9.51 26.60
C GLU A 216 -16.70 8.96 25.15
N GLU A 217 -16.12 9.68 24.18
CA GLU A 217 -15.97 9.17 22.82
C GLU A 217 -14.94 8.04 22.72
N LYS A 218 -13.87 8.06 23.53
CA LYS A 218 -12.91 6.95 23.61
C LYS A 218 -13.58 5.64 24.05
N ALA A 219 -14.49 5.69 25.00
CA ALA A 219 -15.19 4.51 25.49
C ALA A 219 -16.12 3.89 24.43
N ASN A 220 -16.69 4.72 23.55
CA ASN A 220 -17.57 4.26 22.47
C ASN A 220 -16.80 3.69 21.26
N GLN A 221 -15.57 4.12 21.01
CA GLN A 221 -14.73 3.60 19.91
C GLN A 221 -14.18 2.19 20.19
N VAL A 222 -13.96 1.83 21.46
CA VAL A 222 -13.41 0.51 21.86
C VAL A 222 -14.45 -0.62 21.67
N ASN A 223 -15.74 -0.30 21.60
CA ASN A 223 -16.82 -1.30 21.54
C ASN A 223 -17.24 -1.70 20.10
N HIS A 224 -16.51 -1.28 19.07
CA HIS A 224 -16.85 -1.56 17.67
C HIS A 224 -15.81 -2.41 16.90
N TYR A 225 -14.97 -3.19 17.60
CA TYR A 225 -14.04 -4.15 16.98
C TYR A 225 -14.31 -5.58 17.41
#